data_7f6cc7b602ceaba215a3d254406fd081
#
_entry.id   7f6cc7b602ceaba215a3d254406fd081
#
_cell.length_a   1.000
_cell.length_b   1.000
_cell.length_c   1.000
_cell.angle_alpha   90.00
_cell.angle_beta   90.00
_cell.angle_gamma   90.00
#
_symmetry.space_group_name_H-M   'P 1'
#
loop_
_entity.id
_entity.type
_entity.pdbx_description
1 polymer ?
#
loop_
_entity_poly.entity_id
_entity_poly.type
_entity_poly.pdbx_seq_one_letter_code
_entity_poly.pdbx_strand_id
1 'polypeptide(L)'
;MEQKKEMNISALRKLTIPELQAIAKNQKVNGVSNLRKEELIYKIMKSQTQQDNLLVGEGVLEILPDGFGFLRSPNYNYLPGPDDIYISPSQIKKFALKTGDTVSGQIRPPKENEKYFALLKVEKVNNDLPENIQMRIPFEELTPIHPDQRFILETNPDEMTTRVIDLVTPIGKGQRGLIVSPPRTGKTVILQKLANAIATNNPEVYLIVLLVAERPEEVTEMRKIVKGEVISATFDESPERHTQVAEIAIEKAKRLVEHKMDVVILLDSITRLARAYNVLVPHTGKIMTGGLESNALDKPKRFFGAARNIEEGGSLTILGTALIDTGSKMDDVIFEEFKGTGNMEINLERKLSDRRTFPAIDINRSGTRREELLVNAEELQLMWLLRKVLASLNSVEAMEKLIGLIRGTKTNIELLLNLKKVQSKEY
;
A
#
# COMPACT_ATOMS: atom_id res chain seq x y z
N MET A 1 -18.50 25.73 26.05
CA MET A 1 -17.36 24.81 26.30
C MET A 1 -16.54 24.79 25.03
N GLU A 2 -15.47 25.59 24.96
CA GLU A 2 -14.56 25.60 23.80
C GLU A 2 -13.81 24.26 23.75
N GLN A 3 -13.92 23.58 22.62
CA GLN A 3 -13.09 22.40 22.32
C GLN A 3 -11.62 22.84 22.35
N LYS A 4 -10.88 22.43 23.39
CA LYS A 4 -9.43 22.54 23.44
C LYS A 4 -8.86 21.77 22.24
N LYS A 5 -8.34 22.51 21.27
CA LYS A 5 -7.72 21.95 20.06
C LYS A 5 -6.41 21.28 20.50
N GLU A 6 -6.40 19.95 20.59
CA GLU A 6 -5.19 19.16 20.78
C GLU A 6 -4.24 19.45 19.60
N MET A 7 -3.09 20.03 19.88
CA MET A 7 -2.10 20.31 18.85
C MET A 7 -1.12 19.15 18.74
N ASN A 8 -1.15 18.48 17.59
CA ASN A 8 -0.25 17.36 17.27
C ASN A 8 1.06 17.90 16.66
N ILE A 9 2.21 17.30 17.01
CA ILE A 9 3.55 17.62 16.46
C ILE A 9 3.51 17.61 14.92
N SER A 10 2.89 16.62 14.34
CA SER A 10 2.74 16.49 12.88
C SER A 10 1.98 17.67 12.25
N ALA A 11 1.04 18.26 12.96
CA ALA A 11 0.32 19.46 12.52
C ALA A 11 1.18 20.71 12.59
N LEU A 12 1.94 20.90 13.67
CA LEU A 12 2.85 22.03 13.81
C LEU A 12 3.95 22.02 12.75
N ARG A 13 4.46 20.86 12.37
CA ARG A 13 5.51 20.73 11.35
C ARG A 13 5.06 21.03 9.93
N LYS A 14 3.77 20.91 9.63
CA LYS A 14 3.21 21.34 8.34
C LYS A 14 3.15 22.85 8.19
N LEU A 15 3.24 23.60 9.29
CA LEU A 15 3.19 25.07 9.30
C LEU A 15 4.54 25.68 8.87
N THR A 16 4.45 26.87 8.28
CA THR A 16 5.60 27.69 7.94
C THR A 16 6.19 28.37 9.19
N ILE A 17 7.44 28.86 9.13
CA ILE A 17 8.08 29.58 10.24
C ILE A 17 7.25 30.81 10.69
N PRO A 18 6.68 31.64 9.80
CA PRO A 18 5.81 32.75 10.20
C PRO A 18 4.56 32.30 10.95
N GLU A 19 3.92 31.22 10.53
CA GLU A 19 2.71 30.67 11.21
C GLU A 19 3.05 30.14 12.59
N LEU A 20 4.19 29.44 12.74
CA LEU A 20 4.69 28.95 14.02
C LEU A 20 5.03 30.13 14.96
N GLN A 21 5.63 31.21 14.43
CA GLN A 21 5.91 32.41 15.22
C GLN A 21 4.63 33.11 15.67
N ALA A 22 3.57 33.11 14.86
CA ALA A 22 2.27 33.64 15.27
C ALA A 22 1.67 32.82 16.41
N ILE A 23 1.73 31.48 16.33
CA ILE A 23 1.28 30.58 17.40
C ILE A 23 2.09 30.82 18.68
N ALA A 24 3.41 30.91 18.58
CA ALA A 24 4.29 31.15 19.72
C ALA A 24 3.99 32.50 20.41
N LYS A 25 3.72 33.55 19.63
CA LYS A 25 3.30 34.85 20.17
C LYS A 25 1.97 34.78 20.90
N ASN A 26 0.98 34.09 20.35
CA ASN A 26 -0.33 33.87 20.97
C ASN A 26 -0.23 33.10 22.29
N GLN A 27 0.76 32.22 22.41
CA GLN A 27 1.04 31.43 23.63
C GLN A 27 2.02 32.13 24.58
N LYS A 28 2.39 33.39 24.32
CA LYS A 28 3.33 34.20 25.12
C LYS A 28 4.70 33.52 25.30
N VAL A 29 5.18 32.78 24.29
CA VAL A 29 6.51 32.16 24.29
C VAL A 29 7.56 33.24 24.01
N ASN A 30 8.45 33.49 24.95
CA ASN A 30 9.51 34.47 24.80
C ASN A 30 10.71 33.91 24.01
N GLY A 31 11.42 34.79 23.28
CA GLY A 31 12.67 34.47 22.59
C GLY A 31 12.50 33.61 21.33
N VAL A 32 11.47 33.87 20.54
CA VAL A 32 11.12 33.12 19.31
C VAL A 32 11.70 33.74 18.04
N SER A 33 12.34 34.90 18.12
CA SER A 33 13.02 35.58 17.00
C SER A 33 14.33 34.82 16.67
N ASN A 34 14.58 34.48 15.43
CA ASN A 34 15.79 33.81 14.93
C ASN A 34 15.98 32.33 15.28
N LEU A 35 14.92 31.61 15.72
CA LEU A 35 15.00 30.19 15.94
C LEU A 35 14.78 29.40 14.65
N ARG A 36 15.46 28.26 14.51
CA ARG A 36 15.17 27.28 13.48
C ARG A 36 13.77 26.69 13.70
N LYS A 37 13.14 26.20 12.64
CA LYS A 37 11.77 25.66 12.69
C LYS A 37 11.56 24.65 13.82
N GLU A 38 12.52 23.76 14.03
CA GLU A 38 12.46 22.71 15.05
C GLU A 38 12.58 23.26 16.48
N GLU A 39 13.47 24.23 16.70
CA GLU A 39 13.62 24.91 17.98
C GLU A 39 12.36 25.72 18.34
N LEU A 40 11.72 26.29 17.33
CA LEU A 40 10.48 27.03 17.50
C LEU A 40 9.32 26.08 17.89
N ILE A 41 9.18 24.94 17.21
CA ILE A 41 8.22 23.91 17.56
C ILE A 41 8.48 23.40 18.97
N TYR A 42 9.75 23.12 19.31
CA TYR A 42 10.13 22.68 20.65
C TYR A 42 9.72 23.69 21.74
N LYS A 43 9.97 24.99 21.53
CA LYS A 43 9.57 26.04 22.48
C LYS A 43 8.06 26.19 22.62
N ILE A 44 7.32 26.11 21.50
CA ILE A 44 5.86 26.14 21.51
C ILE A 44 5.34 24.97 22.36
N MET A 45 5.85 23.77 22.12
CA MET A 45 5.42 22.56 22.82
C MET A 45 5.82 22.57 24.30
N LYS A 46 7.01 23.07 24.63
CA LYS A 46 7.46 23.23 26.02
C LYS A 46 6.60 24.22 26.80
N SER A 47 6.17 25.31 26.16
CA SER A 47 5.24 26.28 26.79
C SER A 47 3.86 25.67 27.03
N GLN A 48 3.37 24.83 26.13
CA GLN A 48 2.10 24.12 26.29
C GLN A 48 2.14 23.12 27.46
N THR A 49 3.26 22.43 27.65
CA THR A 49 3.43 21.48 28.75
C THR A 49 3.42 22.15 30.13
N GLN A 50 3.89 23.41 30.18
CA GLN A 50 3.84 24.21 31.42
C GLN A 50 2.44 24.76 31.76
N GLN A 51 1.50 24.69 30.83
CA GLN A 51 0.11 25.15 30.98
C GLN A 51 -0.92 24.01 31.12
N ASP A 52 -0.51 22.82 31.64
CA ASP A 52 -1.36 21.60 31.73
C ASP A 52 -1.96 21.10 30.39
N ASN A 53 -1.40 21.48 29.27
CA ASN A 53 -1.78 20.92 27.96
C ASN A 53 -0.97 19.66 27.69
N LEU A 54 -1.64 18.50 27.72
CA LEU A 54 -1.05 17.21 27.39
C LEU A 54 -0.65 17.20 25.89
N LEU A 55 0.61 16.89 25.63
CA LEU A 55 1.08 16.69 24.27
C LEU A 55 0.71 15.27 23.82
N VAL A 56 0.08 15.14 22.68
CA VAL A 56 -0.25 13.84 22.07
C VAL A 56 0.67 13.61 20.87
N GLY A 57 1.27 12.42 20.81
CA GLY A 57 2.08 11.96 19.70
C GLY A 57 1.55 10.65 19.16
N GLU A 58 1.76 10.42 17.86
CA GLU A 58 1.37 9.21 17.15
C GLU A 58 2.46 8.82 16.16
N GLY A 59 2.65 7.51 15.99
CA GLY A 59 3.56 6.97 15.00
C GLY A 59 3.45 5.45 14.89
N VAL A 60 4.11 4.89 13.92
CA VAL A 60 4.22 3.44 13.73
C VAL A 60 5.43 2.94 14.49
N LEU A 61 5.24 1.94 15.34
CA LEU A 61 6.29 1.37 16.18
C LEU A 61 7.29 0.57 15.35
N GLU A 62 8.55 0.90 15.52
CA GLU A 62 9.68 0.05 15.15
C GLU A 62 10.43 -0.34 16.43
N ILE A 63 10.52 -1.65 16.72
CA ILE A 63 11.26 -2.18 17.85
C ILE A 63 12.67 -2.50 17.38
N LEU A 64 13.67 -1.99 18.10
CA LEU A 64 15.08 -2.23 17.83
C LEU A 64 15.59 -3.48 18.57
N PRO A 65 16.73 -4.07 18.13
CA PRO A 65 17.28 -5.28 18.76
C PRO A 65 17.51 -5.18 20.27
N ASP A 66 17.78 -3.98 20.77
CA ASP A 66 17.98 -3.71 22.21
C ASP A 66 16.68 -3.72 23.01
N GLY A 67 15.52 -3.94 22.38
CA GLY A 67 14.22 -4.09 23.00
C GLY A 67 13.48 -2.79 23.30
N PHE A 68 14.06 -1.63 23.06
CA PHE A 68 13.32 -0.35 23.00
C PHE A 68 12.84 -0.08 21.57
N GLY A 69 11.99 0.92 21.40
CA GLY A 69 11.47 1.27 20.07
C GLY A 69 11.31 2.75 19.84
N PHE A 70 10.96 3.07 18.61
CA PHE A 70 10.57 4.40 18.19
C PHE A 70 9.22 4.37 17.46
N LEU A 71 8.38 5.34 17.75
CA LEU A 71 7.21 5.62 16.95
C LEU A 71 7.67 6.48 15.75
N ARG A 72 7.68 5.88 14.58
CA ARG A 72 8.14 6.49 13.34
C ARG A 72 7.04 7.32 12.68
N SER A 73 7.44 8.45 12.13
CA SER A 73 6.51 9.39 11.49
C SER A 73 6.24 9.04 10.02
N PRO A 74 4.99 9.15 9.54
CA PRO A 74 4.66 9.01 8.11
C PRO A 74 5.33 10.09 7.25
N ASN A 75 5.71 11.23 7.83
CA ASN A 75 6.39 12.31 7.11
C ASN A 75 7.77 11.89 6.57
N TYR A 76 8.39 10.89 7.17
CA TYR A 76 9.68 10.32 6.78
C TYR A 76 9.54 8.90 6.24
N ASN A 77 8.35 8.52 5.73
CA ASN A 77 8.06 7.17 5.25
C ASN A 77 8.39 6.08 6.29
N TYR A 78 8.19 6.40 7.58
CA TYR A 78 8.52 5.54 8.73
C TYR A 78 10.01 5.19 8.87
N LEU A 79 10.90 5.87 8.16
CA LEU A 79 12.34 5.79 8.36
C LEU A 79 12.77 6.65 9.56
N PRO A 80 13.97 6.38 10.16
CA PRO A 80 14.49 7.18 11.25
C PRO A 80 14.49 8.67 10.94
N GLY A 81 13.90 9.45 11.82
CA GLY A 81 13.73 10.88 11.63
C GLY A 81 13.77 11.69 12.94
N PRO A 82 13.83 13.01 12.83
CA PRO A 82 13.85 13.89 14.01
C PRO A 82 12.53 13.92 14.78
N ASP A 83 11.44 13.39 14.18
CA ASP A 83 10.10 13.32 14.78
C ASP A 83 9.88 12.07 15.61
N ASP A 84 10.86 11.19 15.66
CA ASP A 84 10.73 9.92 16.33
C ASP A 84 10.43 10.08 17.82
N ILE A 85 9.50 9.28 18.33
CA ILE A 85 9.11 9.29 19.72
C ILE A 85 9.61 7.99 20.35
N TYR A 86 10.48 8.11 21.36
CA TYR A 86 11.02 6.97 22.08
C TYR A 86 9.93 6.25 22.88
N ILE A 87 9.92 4.94 22.84
CA ILE A 87 9.10 4.06 23.67
C ILE A 87 9.97 3.06 24.41
N SER A 88 9.70 2.91 25.72
CA SER A 88 10.52 2.07 26.60
C SER A 88 10.20 0.58 26.43
N PRO A 89 11.18 -0.33 26.74
CA PRO A 89 10.94 -1.77 26.73
C PRO A 89 9.81 -2.20 27.68
N SER A 90 9.65 -1.51 28.80
CA SER A 90 8.60 -1.79 29.77
C SER A 90 7.19 -1.54 29.21
N GLN A 91 7.01 -0.46 28.44
CA GLN A 91 5.74 -0.15 27.77
C GLN A 91 5.45 -1.15 26.64
N ILE A 92 6.47 -1.50 25.85
CA ILE A 92 6.35 -2.50 24.79
C ILE A 92 5.87 -3.83 25.37
N LYS A 93 6.51 -4.30 26.43
CA LYS A 93 6.13 -5.56 27.10
C LYS A 93 4.75 -5.49 27.76
N LYS A 94 4.46 -4.38 28.48
CA LYS A 94 3.19 -4.21 29.19
C LYS A 94 1.98 -4.32 28.28
N PHE A 95 2.06 -3.75 27.07
CA PHE A 95 0.96 -3.70 26.12
C PHE A 95 1.11 -4.72 24.97
N ALA A 96 2.08 -5.64 25.06
CA ALA A 96 2.37 -6.64 24.02
C ALA A 96 2.49 -6.03 22.61
N LEU A 97 3.13 -4.85 22.51
CA LEU A 97 3.28 -4.11 21.26
C LEU A 97 4.25 -4.82 20.32
N LYS A 98 3.99 -4.73 19.04
CA LYS A 98 4.83 -5.29 17.96
C LYS A 98 5.22 -4.21 16.95
N THR A 99 6.30 -4.43 16.23
CA THR A 99 6.65 -3.59 15.08
C THR A 99 5.47 -3.53 14.10
N GLY A 100 5.17 -2.33 13.62
CA GLY A 100 4.02 -2.06 12.75
C GLY A 100 2.77 -1.55 13.48
N ASP A 101 2.68 -1.67 14.81
CA ASP A 101 1.57 -1.08 15.57
C ASP A 101 1.58 0.45 15.44
N THR A 102 0.45 1.04 15.11
CA THR A 102 0.25 2.49 15.19
C THR A 102 -0.13 2.85 16.60
N VAL A 103 0.77 3.51 17.32
CA VAL A 103 0.59 3.86 18.74
C VAL A 103 0.40 5.35 18.88
N SER A 104 -0.63 5.75 19.61
CA SER A 104 -0.86 7.14 20.00
C SER A 104 -0.97 7.27 21.53
N GLY A 105 -0.53 8.42 22.04
CA GLY A 105 -0.60 8.67 23.46
C GLY A 105 0.12 9.93 23.90
N GLN A 106 0.17 10.12 25.20
CA GLN A 106 0.79 11.28 25.82
C GLN A 106 2.30 11.20 25.75
N ILE A 107 2.93 12.29 25.32
CA ILE A 107 4.38 12.40 25.19
C ILE A 107 4.92 13.55 26.02
N ARG A 108 6.21 13.48 26.32
CA ARG A 108 6.96 14.58 26.94
C ARG A 108 8.12 15.02 26.05
N PRO A 109 8.54 16.27 26.17
CA PRO A 109 9.74 16.75 25.49
C PRO A 109 11.00 16.06 26.05
N PRO A 110 12.09 16.03 25.25
CA PRO A 110 13.38 15.48 25.70
C PRO A 110 13.93 16.28 26.87
N LYS A 111 14.59 15.59 27.82
CA LYS A 111 15.38 16.18 28.90
C LYS A 111 16.74 16.67 28.37
N GLU A 112 17.55 17.32 29.24
CA GLU A 112 18.83 17.94 28.84
C GLU A 112 19.79 16.99 28.08
N ASN A 113 19.76 15.68 28.35
CA ASN A 113 20.62 14.67 27.72
C ASN A 113 19.87 13.75 26.75
N GLU A 114 18.61 14.04 26.45
CA GLU A 114 17.79 13.23 25.54
C GLU A 114 17.63 13.94 24.20
N LYS A 115 17.59 13.17 23.12
CA LYS A 115 17.43 13.70 21.75
C LYS A 115 15.98 13.66 21.26
N TYR A 116 15.20 12.70 21.75
CA TYR A 116 13.86 12.39 21.25
C TYR A 116 12.78 12.68 22.27
N PHE A 117 11.57 12.97 21.79
CA PHE A 117 10.39 12.93 22.63
C PHE A 117 10.21 11.52 23.20
N ALA A 118 9.59 11.40 24.36
CA ALA A 118 9.34 10.10 24.97
C ALA A 118 7.84 9.89 25.25
N LEU A 119 7.33 8.71 24.92
CA LEU A 119 5.97 8.31 25.23
C LEU A 119 5.83 8.13 26.74
N LEU A 120 4.87 8.83 27.35
CA LEU A 120 4.55 8.71 28.77
C LEU A 120 3.46 7.68 29.01
N LYS A 121 2.38 7.76 28.23
CA LYS A 121 1.20 6.92 28.38
C LYS A 121 0.68 6.51 26.99
N VAL A 122 0.48 5.21 26.80
CA VAL A 122 -0.23 4.68 25.62
C VAL A 122 -1.72 4.93 25.82
N GLU A 123 -2.37 5.56 24.84
CA GLU A 123 -3.82 5.82 24.87
C GLU A 123 -4.56 4.97 23.86
N LYS A 124 -3.98 4.77 22.68
CA LYS A 124 -4.56 3.91 21.64
C LYS A 124 -3.47 3.14 20.90
N VAL A 125 -3.83 1.97 20.40
CA VAL A 125 -3.01 1.16 19.48
C VAL A 125 -3.91 0.69 18.34
N ASN A 126 -3.54 0.99 17.10
CA ASN A 126 -4.33 0.71 15.89
C ASN A 126 -5.80 1.19 16.00
N ASN A 127 -6.01 2.36 16.61
CA ASN A 127 -7.30 2.98 16.94
C ASN A 127 -8.15 2.25 17.99
N ASP A 128 -7.64 1.22 18.64
CA ASP A 128 -8.32 0.48 19.70
C ASP A 128 -7.70 0.79 21.08
N LEU A 129 -8.38 0.37 22.15
CA LEU A 129 -7.88 0.50 23.52
C LEU A 129 -6.70 -0.45 23.75
N PRO A 130 -5.65 -0.02 24.49
CA PRO A 130 -4.45 -0.84 24.70
C PRO A 130 -4.73 -2.18 25.40
N GLU A 131 -5.80 -2.27 26.19
CA GLU A 131 -6.21 -3.50 26.88
C GLU A 131 -6.67 -4.60 25.93
N ASN A 132 -7.27 -4.25 24.79
CA ASN A 132 -7.80 -5.19 23.80
C ASN A 132 -6.69 -5.91 23.02
N ILE A 133 -5.49 -5.33 22.98
CA ILE A 133 -4.39 -5.83 22.14
C ILE A 133 -3.84 -7.17 22.63
N GLN A 134 -3.92 -7.42 23.93
CA GLN A 134 -3.45 -8.68 24.50
C GLN A 134 -4.26 -9.91 24.03
N MET A 135 -5.47 -9.68 23.51
CA MET A 135 -6.36 -10.73 22.99
C MET A 135 -6.25 -10.91 21.48
N ARG A 136 -5.42 -10.12 20.79
CA ARG A 136 -5.27 -10.26 19.33
C ARG A 136 -4.56 -11.55 18.96
N ILE A 137 -5.07 -12.23 17.96
CA ILE A 137 -4.42 -13.40 17.35
C ILE A 137 -3.31 -12.89 16.44
N PRO A 138 -2.05 -13.35 16.59
CA PRO A 138 -0.96 -12.97 15.69
C PRO A 138 -1.28 -13.31 14.23
N PHE A 139 -0.86 -12.46 13.30
CA PHE A 139 -1.14 -12.62 11.87
C PHE A 139 -0.74 -13.99 11.32
N GLU A 140 0.35 -14.55 11.82
CA GLU A 140 0.90 -15.84 11.43
C GLU A 140 0.01 -17.02 11.88
N GLU A 141 -0.84 -16.84 12.90
CA GLU A 141 -1.74 -17.84 13.48
C GLU A 141 -3.17 -17.74 12.93
N LEU A 142 -3.47 -16.65 12.16
CA LEU A 142 -4.79 -16.48 11.54
C LEU A 142 -5.02 -17.49 10.41
N THR A 143 -6.25 -17.97 10.26
CA THR A 143 -6.64 -18.99 9.28
C THR A 143 -6.80 -18.40 7.87
N PRO A 144 -5.90 -18.73 6.90
CA PRO A 144 -5.99 -18.20 5.55
C PRO A 144 -7.08 -18.93 4.75
N ILE A 145 -7.94 -18.16 4.07
CA ILE A 145 -8.94 -18.68 3.13
C ILE A 145 -8.74 -18.05 1.73
N HIS A 146 -9.42 -18.62 0.74
CA HIS A 146 -9.43 -18.02 -0.59
C HIS A 146 -10.18 -16.70 -0.59
N PRO A 147 -9.80 -15.73 -1.45
CA PRO A 147 -10.60 -14.54 -1.71
C PRO A 147 -12.03 -14.93 -2.14
N ASP A 148 -13.03 -14.42 -1.43
CA ASP A 148 -14.47 -14.69 -1.64
C ASP A 148 -15.31 -13.42 -1.69
N GLN A 149 -14.72 -12.27 -1.36
CA GLN A 149 -15.34 -10.95 -1.45
C GLN A 149 -14.64 -10.12 -2.52
N ARG A 150 -15.37 -9.76 -3.57
CA ARG A 150 -14.86 -8.99 -4.69
C ARG A 150 -14.78 -7.50 -4.38
N PHE A 151 -13.70 -6.85 -4.80
CA PHE A 151 -13.65 -5.40 -4.98
C PHE A 151 -14.37 -5.03 -6.28
N ILE A 152 -15.41 -4.24 -6.21
CA ILE A 152 -16.01 -3.62 -7.38
C ILE A 152 -15.18 -2.39 -7.74
N LEU A 153 -14.59 -2.41 -8.94
CA LEU A 153 -13.69 -1.33 -9.41
C LEU A 153 -14.37 -0.35 -10.36
N GLU A 154 -15.55 -0.69 -10.85
CA GLU A 154 -16.35 0.19 -11.68
C GLU A 154 -16.79 1.42 -10.88
N THR A 155 -16.42 2.62 -11.34
CA THR A 155 -16.75 3.90 -10.67
C THR A 155 -17.66 4.78 -11.51
N ASN A 156 -17.31 4.98 -12.77
CA ASN A 156 -18.12 5.74 -13.73
C ASN A 156 -18.08 5.11 -15.13
N PRO A 157 -19.05 5.40 -16.01
CA PRO A 157 -19.17 4.78 -17.33
C PRO A 157 -17.94 4.99 -18.22
N ASP A 158 -17.25 6.11 -18.08
CA ASP A 158 -16.13 6.50 -18.95
C ASP A 158 -14.77 5.96 -18.49
N GLU A 159 -14.68 5.38 -17.26
CA GLU A 159 -13.46 4.81 -16.74
C GLU A 159 -13.22 3.39 -17.27
N MET A 160 -12.66 3.34 -18.48
CA MET A 160 -12.44 2.08 -19.21
C MET A 160 -11.53 1.11 -18.49
N THR A 161 -10.48 1.59 -17.80
CA THR A 161 -9.46 0.73 -17.19
C THR A 161 -10.03 -0.16 -16.11
N THR A 162 -10.76 0.40 -15.17
CA THR A 162 -11.33 -0.34 -14.03
C THR A 162 -12.48 -1.23 -14.48
N ARG A 163 -13.27 -0.80 -15.48
CA ARG A 163 -14.30 -1.62 -16.11
C ARG A 163 -13.73 -2.86 -16.81
N VAL A 164 -12.63 -2.70 -17.56
CA VAL A 164 -11.93 -3.82 -18.20
C VAL A 164 -11.39 -4.79 -17.16
N ILE A 165 -10.74 -4.28 -16.09
CA ILE A 165 -10.18 -5.12 -15.02
C ILE A 165 -11.29 -5.92 -14.34
N ASP A 166 -12.40 -5.31 -14.00
CA ASP A 166 -13.55 -6.00 -13.40
C ASP A 166 -14.10 -7.15 -14.26
N LEU A 167 -14.09 -7.01 -15.58
CA LEU A 167 -14.56 -8.04 -16.51
C LEU A 167 -13.54 -9.14 -16.77
N VAL A 168 -12.24 -8.81 -16.73
CA VAL A 168 -11.17 -9.73 -17.15
C VAL A 168 -10.43 -10.35 -15.98
N THR A 169 -10.22 -9.58 -14.91
CA THR A 169 -9.43 -10.01 -13.74
C THR A 169 -10.09 -9.52 -12.46
N PRO A 170 -11.25 -10.09 -12.05
CA PRO A 170 -11.88 -9.69 -10.80
C PRO A 170 -10.89 -9.84 -9.64
N ILE A 171 -10.84 -8.82 -8.78
CA ILE A 171 -9.93 -8.74 -7.64
C ILE A 171 -10.73 -8.97 -6.37
N GLY A 172 -10.29 -9.90 -5.53
CA GLY A 172 -10.91 -10.18 -4.23
C GLY A 172 -10.08 -9.68 -3.06
N LYS A 173 -10.74 -9.48 -1.91
CA LYS A 173 -10.09 -9.24 -0.63
C LYS A 173 -9.17 -10.42 -0.29
N GLY A 174 -7.89 -10.15 -0.01
CA GLY A 174 -6.88 -11.19 0.16
C GLY A 174 -6.18 -11.65 -1.12
N GLN A 175 -6.42 -10.99 -2.25
CA GLN A 175 -5.80 -11.33 -3.54
C GLN A 175 -4.30 -11.11 -3.54
N ARG A 176 -3.58 -12.02 -4.18
CA ARG A 176 -2.14 -11.97 -4.43
C ARG A 176 -1.91 -11.80 -5.93
N GLY A 177 -1.93 -10.53 -6.39
CA GLY A 177 -1.95 -10.20 -7.82
C GLY A 177 -0.65 -9.63 -8.35
N LEU A 178 -0.29 -10.02 -9.57
CA LEU A 178 0.80 -9.43 -10.33
C LEU A 178 0.26 -8.57 -11.47
N ILE A 179 0.78 -7.36 -11.61
CA ILE A 179 0.60 -6.50 -12.78
C ILE A 179 1.90 -6.58 -13.58
N VAL A 180 1.90 -7.44 -14.59
CA VAL A 180 3.06 -7.75 -15.42
C VAL A 180 3.21 -6.68 -16.48
N SER A 181 4.30 -5.92 -16.43
CA SER A 181 4.42 -4.70 -17.21
C SER A 181 5.74 -4.62 -17.97
N PRO A 182 5.71 -4.68 -19.31
CA PRO A 182 6.79 -4.15 -20.12
C PRO A 182 6.95 -2.63 -19.93
N PRO A 183 8.12 -2.04 -20.23
CA PRO A 183 8.31 -0.60 -20.15
C PRO A 183 7.31 0.19 -21.03
N ARG A 184 6.83 1.33 -20.51
CA ARG A 184 5.95 2.30 -21.22
C ARG A 184 4.55 1.78 -21.58
N THR A 185 3.99 0.87 -20.78
CA THR A 185 2.63 0.32 -21.00
C THR A 185 1.54 0.98 -20.14
N GLY A 186 1.87 2.04 -19.39
CA GLY A 186 0.89 2.75 -18.57
C GLY A 186 0.68 2.15 -17.16
N LYS A 187 1.66 1.40 -16.64
CA LYS A 187 1.67 0.78 -15.30
C LYS A 187 1.19 1.73 -14.20
N THR A 188 1.81 2.90 -14.08
CA THR A 188 1.54 3.90 -13.03
C THR A 188 0.10 4.39 -13.09
N VAL A 189 -0.43 4.62 -14.31
CA VAL A 189 -1.83 5.05 -14.52
C VAL A 189 -2.81 3.97 -14.05
N ILE A 190 -2.53 2.70 -14.32
CA ILE A 190 -3.36 1.57 -13.87
C ILE A 190 -3.39 1.52 -12.35
N LEU A 191 -2.24 1.66 -11.68
CA LEU A 191 -2.17 1.70 -10.22
C LEU A 191 -2.95 2.87 -9.62
N GLN A 192 -2.84 4.08 -10.19
CA GLN A 192 -3.60 5.25 -9.77
C GLN A 192 -5.11 5.01 -9.89
N LYS A 193 -5.57 4.41 -10.99
CA LYS A 193 -6.98 4.11 -11.22
C LYS A 193 -7.50 3.02 -10.29
N LEU A 194 -6.72 1.97 -10.05
CA LEU A 194 -7.02 0.94 -9.05
C LEU A 194 -7.13 1.53 -7.65
N ALA A 195 -6.15 2.34 -7.24
CA ALA A 195 -6.14 3.01 -5.94
C ALA A 195 -7.39 3.85 -5.73
N ASN A 196 -7.75 4.68 -6.73
CA ASN A 196 -8.90 5.56 -6.65
C ASN A 196 -10.24 4.79 -6.68
N ALA A 197 -10.34 3.73 -7.46
CA ALA A 197 -11.53 2.89 -7.50
C ALA A 197 -11.76 2.18 -6.16
N ILE A 198 -10.71 1.57 -5.58
CA ILE A 198 -10.78 0.92 -4.27
C ILE A 198 -11.17 1.92 -3.19
N ALA A 199 -10.50 3.07 -3.11
CA ALA A 199 -10.78 4.10 -2.11
C ALA A 199 -12.18 4.74 -2.26
N THR A 200 -12.75 4.75 -3.47
CA THR A 200 -14.08 5.31 -3.73
C THR A 200 -15.19 4.33 -3.36
N ASN A 201 -15.05 3.08 -3.76
CA ASN A 201 -16.07 2.06 -3.59
C ASN A 201 -15.99 1.31 -2.25
N ASN A 202 -14.82 1.34 -1.60
CA ASN A 202 -14.54 0.65 -0.34
C ASN A 202 -13.83 1.60 0.64
N PRO A 203 -14.49 2.64 1.16
CA PRO A 203 -13.87 3.65 2.02
C PRO A 203 -13.41 3.09 3.38
N GLU A 204 -13.87 1.90 3.76
CA GLU A 204 -13.46 1.17 4.97
C GLU A 204 -12.08 0.52 4.83
N VAL A 205 -11.61 0.33 3.61
CA VAL A 205 -10.34 -0.35 3.33
C VAL A 205 -9.15 0.58 3.59
N TYR A 206 -8.14 0.05 4.28
CA TYR A 206 -6.89 0.76 4.48
C TYR A 206 -5.98 0.57 3.26
N LEU A 207 -5.83 1.61 2.46
CA LEU A 207 -5.05 1.58 1.23
C LEU A 207 -3.64 2.13 1.44
N ILE A 208 -2.64 1.30 1.14
CA ILE A 208 -1.22 1.65 1.12
C ILE A 208 -0.71 1.57 -0.32
N VAL A 209 -0.08 2.63 -0.80
CA VAL A 209 0.70 2.61 -2.04
C VAL A 209 2.17 2.65 -1.66
N LEU A 210 2.88 1.55 -1.94
CA LEU A 210 4.29 1.38 -1.63
C LEU A 210 5.13 1.52 -2.91
N LEU A 211 5.92 2.58 -2.99
CA LEU A 211 6.77 2.90 -4.13
C LEU A 211 8.23 2.63 -3.78
N VAL A 212 8.84 1.64 -4.44
CA VAL A 212 10.22 1.21 -4.16
C VAL A 212 11.11 1.51 -5.37
N ALA A 213 12.12 2.35 -5.16
CA ALA A 213 13.06 2.82 -6.18
C ALA A 213 12.38 3.46 -7.39
N GLU A 214 11.22 4.11 -7.20
CA GLU A 214 10.54 4.89 -8.23
C GLU A 214 11.06 6.34 -8.27
N ARG A 215 10.68 7.10 -9.30
CA ARG A 215 11.15 8.47 -9.50
C ARG A 215 10.46 9.44 -8.55
N PRO A 216 11.17 10.48 -8.04
CA PRO A 216 10.59 11.48 -7.14
C PRO A 216 9.33 12.18 -7.70
N GLU A 217 9.32 12.46 -9.01
CA GLU A 217 8.16 13.05 -9.69
C GLU A 217 6.93 12.11 -9.68
N GLU A 218 7.12 10.80 -9.90
CA GLU A 218 6.05 9.81 -9.84
C GLU A 218 5.50 9.64 -8.42
N VAL A 219 6.38 9.70 -7.41
CA VAL A 219 5.98 9.70 -5.99
C VAL A 219 5.13 10.93 -5.67
N THR A 220 5.55 12.11 -6.14
CA THR A 220 4.81 13.35 -5.91
C THR A 220 3.44 13.34 -6.58
N GLU A 221 3.36 12.82 -7.79
CA GLU A 221 2.10 12.65 -8.52
C GLU A 221 1.16 11.69 -7.79
N MET A 222 1.67 10.52 -7.37
CA MET A 222 0.88 9.51 -6.64
C MET A 222 0.29 10.09 -5.35
N ARG A 223 1.09 10.84 -4.57
CA ARG A 223 0.62 11.52 -3.34
C ARG A 223 -0.47 12.55 -3.58
N LYS A 224 -0.52 13.18 -4.76
CA LYS A 224 -1.54 14.17 -5.11
C LYS A 224 -2.86 13.53 -5.58
N ILE A 225 -2.77 12.39 -6.25
CA ILE A 225 -3.90 11.75 -6.95
C ILE A 225 -4.61 10.73 -6.06
N VAL A 226 -3.84 9.95 -5.28
CA VAL A 226 -4.39 8.80 -4.54
C VAL A 226 -4.92 9.21 -3.18
N LYS A 227 -6.14 8.75 -2.88
CA LYS A 227 -6.75 8.83 -1.54
C LYS A 227 -6.34 7.62 -0.72
N GLY A 228 -5.10 7.61 -0.25
CA GLY A 228 -4.52 6.52 0.54
C GLY A 228 -3.17 6.93 1.10
N GLU A 229 -2.56 6.07 1.87
CA GLU A 229 -1.24 6.29 2.40
C GLU A 229 -0.18 5.95 1.34
N VAL A 230 0.73 6.90 1.05
CA VAL A 230 1.83 6.69 0.11
C VAL A 230 3.15 6.61 0.88
N ILE A 231 3.73 5.42 0.93
CA ILE A 231 5.04 5.13 1.50
C ILE A 231 6.04 4.96 0.35
N SER A 232 7.19 5.59 0.42
CA SER A 232 8.12 5.58 -0.71
C SER A 232 9.58 5.64 -0.28
N ALA A 233 10.43 4.98 -1.07
CA ALA A 233 11.85 5.24 -1.14
C ALA A 233 12.24 5.39 -2.62
N THR A 234 12.80 6.54 -2.99
CA THR A 234 13.09 6.88 -4.38
C THR A 234 14.36 6.20 -4.89
N PHE A 235 14.57 6.17 -6.20
CA PHE A 235 15.68 5.42 -6.82
C PHE A 235 17.08 5.92 -6.42
N ASP A 236 17.19 7.16 -5.96
CA ASP A 236 18.41 7.79 -5.46
C ASP A 236 18.74 7.44 -4.01
N GLU A 237 17.82 6.78 -3.31
CA GLU A 237 18.05 6.28 -1.95
C GLU A 237 18.73 4.90 -1.96
N SER A 238 19.32 4.52 -0.83
CA SER A 238 20.08 3.27 -0.72
C SER A 238 19.17 2.02 -0.71
N PRO A 239 19.69 0.83 -1.12
CA PRO A 239 18.95 -0.42 -1.05
C PRO A 239 18.40 -0.76 0.34
N GLU A 240 19.12 -0.38 1.42
CA GLU A 240 18.66 -0.55 2.80
C GLU A 240 17.36 0.20 3.05
N ARG A 241 17.23 1.45 2.57
CA ARG A 241 16.00 2.23 2.69
C ARG A 241 14.85 1.61 1.91
N HIS A 242 15.13 1.09 0.70
CA HIS A 242 14.12 0.38 -0.10
C HIS A 242 13.54 -0.82 0.64
N THR A 243 14.37 -1.59 1.34
CA THR A 243 13.89 -2.74 2.10
C THR A 243 13.23 -2.34 3.42
N GLN A 244 13.75 -1.32 4.12
CA GLN A 244 13.16 -0.83 5.37
C GLN A 244 11.73 -0.31 5.19
N VAL A 245 11.48 0.48 4.14
CA VAL A 245 10.10 0.98 3.87
C VAL A 245 9.14 -0.16 3.54
N ALA A 246 9.60 -1.22 2.87
CA ALA A 246 8.79 -2.38 2.59
C ALA A 246 8.53 -3.21 3.86
N GLU A 247 9.54 -3.40 4.70
CA GLU A 247 9.40 -4.15 5.96
C GLU A 247 8.44 -3.45 6.92
N ILE A 248 8.54 -2.13 7.10
CA ILE A 248 7.61 -1.43 7.98
C ILE A 248 6.18 -1.38 7.41
N ALA A 249 6.03 -1.24 6.09
CA ALA A 249 4.73 -1.23 5.44
C ALA A 249 3.99 -2.57 5.61
N ILE A 250 4.68 -3.71 5.42
CA ILE A 250 4.07 -5.02 5.58
C ILE A 250 3.75 -5.33 7.04
N GLU A 251 4.62 -4.97 7.98
CA GLU A 251 4.34 -5.16 9.40
C GLU A 251 3.16 -4.30 9.86
N LYS A 252 3.06 -3.05 9.41
CA LYS A 252 1.89 -2.21 9.66
C LYS A 252 0.62 -2.85 9.10
N ALA A 253 0.65 -3.32 7.86
CA ALA A 253 -0.50 -3.99 7.24
C ALA A 253 -0.95 -5.22 8.03
N LYS A 254 -0.01 -6.08 8.46
CA LYS A 254 -0.32 -7.24 9.31
C LYS A 254 -0.98 -6.83 10.64
N ARG A 255 -0.49 -5.77 11.30
CA ARG A 255 -1.09 -5.28 12.56
C ARG A 255 -2.53 -4.82 12.34
N LEU A 256 -2.82 -4.12 11.24
CA LEU A 256 -4.18 -3.70 10.91
C LEU A 256 -5.10 -4.90 10.65
N VAL A 257 -4.61 -5.93 9.94
CA VAL A 257 -5.38 -7.18 9.71
C VAL A 257 -5.66 -7.92 11.02
N GLU A 258 -4.73 -7.96 11.98
CA GLU A 258 -4.97 -8.51 13.33
C GLU A 258 -6.14 -7.81 14.05
N HIS A 259 -6.45 -6.57 13.67
CA HIS A 259 -7.63 -5.82 14.10
C HIS A 259 -8.84 -5.96 13.14
N LYS A 260 -8.87 -7.02 12.33
CA LYS A 260 -9.95 -7.34 11.39
C LYS A 260 -10.21 -6.29 10.32
N MET A 261 -9.20 -5.48 9.99
CA MET A 261 -9.29 -4.50 8.92
C MET A 261 -8.93 -5.15 7.57
N ASP A 262 -9.60 -4.69 6.52
CA ASP A 262 -9.20 -4.99 5.15
C ASP A 262 -8.11 -4.02 4.71
N VAL A 263 -6.98 -4.57 4.31
CA VAL A 263 -5.81 -3.78 3.88
C VAL A 263 -5.44 -4.11 2.44
N VAL A 264 -5.18 -3.09 1.64
CA VAL A 264 -4.67 -3.23 0.28
C VAL A 264 -3.31 -2.57 0.17
N ILE A 265 -2.31 -3.30 -0.32
CA ILE A 265 -1.00 -2.77 -0.70
C ILE A 265 -0.88 -2.81 -2.23
N LEU A 266 -0.72 -1.63 -2.83
CA LEU A 266 -0.29 -1.49 -4.22
C LEU A 266 1.21 -1.25 -4.25
N LEU A 267 1.98 -2.26 -4.72
CA LEU A 267 3.45 -2.21 -4.71
C LEU A 267 4.01 -1.91 -6.10
N ASP A 268 4.72 -0.84 -6.23
CA ASP A 268 5.50 -0.50 -7.43
C ASP A 268 6.99 -0.31 -7.10
N SER A 269 7.87 -1.30 -7.39
CA SER A 269 7.61 -2.58 -7.99
C SER A 269 8.26 -3.73 -7.17
N ILE A 270 7.69 -4.91 -7.28
CA ILE A 270 8.26 -6.12 -6.65
C ILE A 270 9.62 -6.47 -7.24
N THR A 271 9.84 -6.20 -8.52
CA THR A 271 11.12 -6.42 -9.20
C THR A 271 12.23 -5.57 -8.57
N ARG A 272 11.97 -4.29 -8.32
CA ARG A 272 12.96 -3.39 -7.70
C ARG A 272 13.18 -3.72 -6.23
N LEU A 273 12.14 -4.12 -5.52
CA LEU A 273 12.27 -4.62 -4.14
C LEU A 273 13.17 -5.87 -4.08
N ALA A 274 12.95 -6.83 -4.99
CA ALA A 274 13.79 -8.02 -5.09
C ALA A 274 15.26 -7.69 -5.42
N ARG A 275 15.50 -6.73 -6.32
CA ARG A 275 16.84 -6.23 -6.62
C ARG A 275 17.52 -5.60 -5.40
N ALA A 276 16.78 -4.81 -4.61
CA ALA A 276 17.32 -4.21 -3.39
C ALA A 276 17.76 -5.29 -2.39
N TYR A 277 16.93 -6.31 -2.18
CA TYR A 277 17.32 -7.45 -1.34
C TYR A 277 18.51 -8.20 -1.89
N ASN A 278 18.63 -8.38 -3.21
CA ASN A 278 19.77 -9.05 -3.83
C ASN A 278 21.11 -8.35 -3.56
N VAL A 279 21.10 -7.02 -3.45
CA VAL A 279 22.30 -6.24 -3.09
C VAL A 279 22.67 -6.43 -1.62
N LEU A 280 21.70 -6.62 -0.73
CA LEU A 280 21.90 -6.63 0.72
C LEU A 280 22.21 -8.02 1.29
N VAL A 281 21.80 -9.09 0.61
CA VAL A 281 22.09 -10.45 1.11
C VAL A 281 23.58 -10.77 1.01
N PRO A 282 24.15 -11.46 2.00
CA PRO A 282 25.53 -11.93 1.94
C PRO A 282 25.75 -12.85 0.73
N HIS A 283 26.86 -12.68 0.05
CA HIS A 283 27.24 -13.56 -1.06
C HIS A 283 27.51 -14.99 -0.55
N THR A 284 26.66 -15.91 -0.98
CA THR A 284 26.73 -17.32 -0.58
C THR A 284 27.57 -18.15 -1.55
N GLY A 285 27.92 -17.60 -2.72
CA GLY A 285 28.53 -18.31 -3.84
C GLY A 285 27.52 -19.17 -4.64
N LYS A 286 26.24 -19.21 -4.24
CA LYS A 286 25.16 -19.91 -4.95
C LYS A 286 24.33 -18.90 -5.72
N ILE A 287 24.83 -18.55 -6.91
CA ILE A 287 24.18 -17.54 -7.78
C ILE A 287 23.29 -18.26 -8.78
N MET A 288 22.02 -17.82 -8.85
CA MET A 288 21.05 -18.22 -9.87
C MET A 288 21.33 -17.48 -11.20
N THR A 289 20.69 -17.91 -12.26
CA THR A 289 20.74 -17.23 -13.57
C THR A 289 20.41 -15.73 -13.41
N GLY A 290 21.14 -14.88 -14.12
CA GLY A 290 20.93 -13.42 -14.06
C GLY A 290 21.63 -12.70 -12.89
N GLY A 291 22.48 -13.39 -12.10
CA GLY A 291 23.23 -12.78 -11.00
C GLY A 291 22.40 -12.61 -9.71
N LEU A 292 21.36 -13.42 -9.54
CA LEU A 292 20.51 -13.42 -8.36
C LEU A 292 21.04 -14.39 -7.32
N GLU A 293 21.30 -13.94 -6.10
CA GLU A 293 21.65 -14.81 -4.98
C GLU A 293 20.47 -15.73 -4.60
N SER A 294 20.76 -16.99 -4.27
CA SER A 294 19.71 -17.99 -4.03
C SER A 294 18.72 -17.66 -2.93
N ASN A 295 19.14 -16.87 -1.93
CA ASN A 295 18.34 -16.45 -0.77
C ASN A 295 17.79 -15.03 -0.91
N ALA A 296 18.09 -14.33 -2.01
CA ALA A 296 17.69 -12.93 -2.19
C ALA A 296 16.16 -12.75 -2.26
N LEU A 297 15.46 -13.78 -2.74
CA LEU A 297 14.00 -13.73 -2.91
C LEU A 297 13.19 -14.17 -1.68
N ASP A 298 13.83 -14.68 -0.63
CA ASP A 298 13.10 -15.20 0.55
C ASP A 298 12.24 -14.14 1.21
N LYS A 299 12.79 -12.96 1.48
CA LYS A 299 12.03 -11.85 2.09
C LYS A 299 10.98 -11.26 1.14
N PRO A 300 11.28 -10.93 -0.15
CA PRO A 300 10.27 -10.51 -1.11
C PRO A 300 9.12 -11.51 -1.30
N LYS A 301 9.43 -12.82 -1.33
CA LYS A 301 8.40 -13.87 -1.41
C LYS A 301 7.52 -13.91 -0.16
N ARG A 302 8.11 -13.76 1.04
CA ARG A 302 7.34 -13.65 2.29
C ARG A 302 6.46 -12.41 2.30
N PHE A 303 6.96 -11.28 1.82
CA PHE A 303 6.18 -10.06 1.65
C PHE A 303 4.94 -10.31 0.77
N PHE A 304 5.15 -10.78 -0.45
CA PHE A 304 4.06 -11.04 -1.39
C PHE A 304 3.16 -12.19 -0.95
N GLY A 305 3.72 -13.24 -0.35
CA GLY A 305 3.01 -14.39 0.20
C GLY A 305 2.19 -14.08 1.45
N ALA A 306 2.36 -12.94 2.08
CA ALA A 306 1.54 -12.50 3.20
C ALA A 306 0.09 -12.20 2.78
N ALA A 307 -0.16 -11.88 1.49
CA ALA A 307 -1.50 -11.61 0.98
C ALA A 307 -2.42 -12.83 1.16
N ARG A 308 -3.51 -12.64 1.90
CA ARG A 308 -4.52 -13.67 2.21
C ARG A 308 -5.83 -13.05 2.68
N ASN A 309 -6.91 -13.72 2.46
CA ASN A 309 -8.17 -13.48 3.16
C ASN A 309 -8.18 -14.31 4.46
N ILE A 310 -8.85 -13.85 5.50
CA ILE A 310 -8.80 -14.41 6.86
C ILE A 310 -10.20 -14.83 7.31
N GLU A 311 -10.33 -16.06 7.82
CA GLU A 311 -11.60 -16.60 8.31
C GLU A 311 -12.14 -15.82 9.53
N GLU A 312 -11.26 -15.40 10.42
CA GLU A 312 -11.59 -14.63 11.62
C GLU A 312 -11.97 -13.17 11.32
N GLY A 313 -11.83 -12.74 10.06
CA GLY A 313 -12.13 -11.39 9.57
C GLY A 313 -10.89 -10.56 9.29
N GLY A 314 -11.07 -9.60 8.39
CA GLY A 314 -9.98 -8.81 7.80
C GLY A 314 -9.29 -9.52 6.63
N SER A 315 -8.55 -8.78 5.84
CA SER A 315 -7.81 -9.32 4.70
C SER A 315 -6.58 -8.49 4.38
N LEU A 316 -5.58 -9.13 3.78
CA LEU A 316 -4.43 -8.46 3.19
C LEU A 316 -4.37 -8.76 1.69
N THR A 317 -4.65 -7.75 0.88
CA THR A 317 -4.53 -7.81 -0.59
C THR A 317 -3.23 -7.15 -1.01
N ILE A 318 -2.43 -7.81 -1.86
CA ILE A 318 -1.20 -7.23 -2.41
C ILE A 318 -1.24 -7.33 -3.93
N LEU A 319 -1.20 -6.18 -4.59
CA LEU A 319 -1.07 -6.07 -6.04
C LEU A 319 0.29 -5.47 -6.35
N GLY A 320 1.22 -6.32 -6.82
CA GLY A 320 2.60 -5.91 -7.11
C GLY A 320 2.86 -5.80 -8.61
N THR A 321 3.54 -4.73 -9.04
CA THR A 321 4.01 -4.64 -10.43
C THR A 321 5.28 -5.46 -10.61
N ALA A 322 5.31 -6.28 -11.64
CA ALA A 322 6.46 -7.04 -12.08
C ALA A 322 6.95 -6.51 -13.43
N LEU A 323 8.21 -6.13 -13.50
CA LEU A 323 8.81 -5.59 -14.72
C LEU A 323 9.34 -6.73 -15.59
N ILE A 324 8.96 -6.74 -16.86
CA ILE A 324 9.43 -7.69 -17.88
C ILE A 324 9.97 -6.93 -19.09
N ASP A 325 10.64 -7.63 -20.00
CA ASP A 325 11.19 -7.05 -21.26
C ASP A 325 12.10 -5.83 -21.02
N THR A 326 12.80 -5.81 -19.88
CA THR A 326 13.74 -4.74 -19.49
C THR A 326 15.12 -4.92 -20.11
N GLY A 327 15.39 -6.07 -20.73
CA GLY A 327 16.71 -6.49 -21.19
C GLY A 327 17.58 -7.08 -20.08
N SER A 328 17.08 -7.19 -18.84
CA SER A 328 17.77 -7.77 -17.69
C SER A 328 17.33 -9.22 -17.45
N LYS A 329 18.24 -10.17 -17.59
CA LYS A 329 17.99 -11.58 -17.23
C LYS A 329 17.59 -11.77 -15.77
N MET A 330 18.03 -10.88 -14.88
CA MET A 330 17.64 -10.91 -13.47
C MET A 330 16.13 -10.66 -13.31
N ASP A 331 15.57 -9.72 -14.05
CA ASP A 331 14.14 -9.41 -13.98
C ASP A 331 13.28 -10.56 -14.48
N ASP A 332 13.73 -11.26 -15.53
CA ASP A 332 13.04 -12.44 -16.05
C ASP A 332 13.01 -13.56 -14.99
N VAL A 333 14.12 -13.80 -14.29
CA VAL A 333 14.17 -14.77 -13.19
C VAL A 333 13.27 -14.35 -12.04
N ILE A 334 13.33 -13.08 -11.61
CA ILE A 334 12.48 -12.55 -10.56
C ILE A 334 11.00 -12.75 -10.93
N PHE A 335 10.60 -12.38 -12.15
CA PHE A 335 9.21 -12.55 -12.60
C PHE A 335 8.76 -14.02 -12.53
N GLU A 336 9.53 -14.96 -13.08
CA GLU A 336 9.16 -16.39 -13.06
C GLU A 336 9.03 -16.93 -11.63
N GLU A 337 9.87 -16.48 -10.69
CA GLU A 337 9.81 -16.87 -9.29
C GLU A 337 8.57 -16.35 -8.54
N PHE A 338 8.04 -15.18 -8.95
CA PHE A 338 6.81 -14.62 -8.37
C PHE A 338 5.54 -15.10 -9.05
N LYS A 339 5.58 -15.42 -10.34
CA LYS A 339 4.45 -15.92 -11.13
C LYS A 339 3.80 -17.14 -10.49
N GLY A 340 4.61 -18.08 -9.98
CA GLY A 340 4.13 -19.26 -9.26
C GLY A 340 3.45 -18.97 -7.92
N THR A 341 3.74 -17.82 -7.31
CA THR A 341 3.20 -17.42 -6.00
C THR A 341 1.87 -16.66 -6.11
N GLY A 342 1.65 -15.96 -7.20
CA GLY A 342 0.43 -15.18 -7.46
C GLY A 342 -0.80 -16.06 -7.74
N ASN A 343 -1.98 -15.52 -7.47
CA ASN A 343 -3.27 -16.12 -7.82
C ASN A 343 -4.11 -15.22 -8.76
N MET A 344 -3.51 -14.14 -9.29
CA MET A 344 -4.12 -13.24 -10.27
C MET A 344 -3.01 -12.55 -11.07
N GLU A 345 -3.21 -12.37 -12.37
CA GLU A 345 -2.28 -11.67 -13.25
C GLU A 345 -3.02 -10.70 -14.17
N ILE A 346 -2.55 -9.44 -14.21
CA ILE A 346 -2.89 -8.47 -15.24
C ILE A 346 -1.65 -8.31 -16.13
N ASN A 347 -1.71 -8.81 -17.35
CA ASN A 347 -0.61 -8.73 -18.30
C ASN A 347 -0.77 -7.49 -19.18
N LEU A 348 0.19 -6.58 -19.16
CA LEU A 348 0.22 -5.43 -20.06
C LEU A 348 0.97 -5.77 -21.36
N GLU A 349 0.47 -5.25 -22.48
CA GLU A 349 0.99 -5.54 -23.81
C GLU A 349 1.50 -4.26 -24.49
N ARG A 350 2.79 -4.27 -24.86
CA ARG A 350 3.43 -3.11 -25.50
C ARG A 350 2.81 -2.74 -26.85
N LYS A 351 2.36 -3.73 -27.64
CA LYS A 351 1.72 -3.49 -28.95
C LYS A 351 0.47 -2.61 -28.82
N LEU A 352 -0.29 -2.74 -27.72
CA LEU A 352 -1.45 -1.89 -27.43
C LEU A 352 -1.02 -0.45 -27.16
N SER A 353 -0.02 -0.25 -26.31
CA SER A 353 0.46 1.09 -25.97
C SER A 353 1.13 1.80 -27.15
N ASP A 354 1.84 1.08 -28.01
CA ASP A 354 2.45 1.62 -29.24
C ASP A 354 1.36 2.13 -30.21
N ARG A 355 0.18 1.49 -30.21
CA ARG A 355 -1.01 1.91 -30.96
C ARG A 355 -1.91 2.91 -30.23
N ARG A 356 -1.52 3.35 -29.02
CA ARG A 356 -2.33 4.25 -28.17
C ARG A 356 -3.69 3.68 -27.79
N THR A 357 -3.83 2.36 -27.77
CA THR A 357 -5.02 1.65 -27.27
C THR A 357 -4.85 1.42 -25.77
N PHE A 358 -5.68 2.08 -24.93
CA PHE A 358 -5.62 1.99 -23.48
C PHE A 358 -6.99 1.60 -22.88
N PRO A 359 -7.00 0.79 -21.78
CA PRO A 359 -5.84 0.22 -21.07
C PRO A 359 -5.08 -0.80 -21.93
N ALA A 360 -3.75 -0.82 -21.81
CA ALA A 360 -2.91 -1.72 -22.61
C ALA A 360 -2.86 -3.14 -21.99
N ILE A 361 -4.00 -3.73 -21.67
CA ILE A 361 -4.15 -5.03 -21.02
C ILE A 361 -4.33 -6.13 -22.07
N ASP A 362 -3.53 -7.17 -22.01
CA ASP A 362 -3.75 -8.39 -22.79
C ASP A 362 -4.85 -9.23 -22.11
N ILE A 363 -6.03 -9.24 -22.69
CA ILE A 363 -7.22 -9.93 -22.17
C ILE A 363 -7.00 -11.44 -22.08
N ASN A 364 -6.32 -12.01 -23.08
CA ASN A 364 -6.16 -13.45 -23.20
C ASN A 364 -5.15 -14.02 -22.20
N ARG A 365 -4.15 -13.20 -21.81
CA ARG A 365 -3.11 -13.59 -20.84
C ARG A 365 -3.42 -13.18 -19.41
N SER A 366 -4.45 -12.37 -19.21
CA SER A 366 -4.86 -11.88 -17.88
C SER A 366 -5.96 -12.73 -17.29
N GLY A 367 -5.99 -12.89 -15.96
CA GLY A 367 -7.03 -13.67 -15.29
C GLY A 367 -6.81 -13.81 -13.79
N THR A 368 -7.85 -14.24 -13.10
CA THR A 368 -7.88 -14.52 -11.67
C THR A 368 -8.17 -16.01 -11.45
N ARG A 369 -7.36 -16.67 -10.61
CA ARG A 369 -7.63 -18.04 -10.18
C ARG A 369 -8.80 -18.08 -9.21
N ARG A 370 -9.67 -19.09 -9.33
CA ARG A 370 -10.85 -19.26 -8.49
C ARG A 370 -11.82 -18.07 -8.58
N GLU A 371 -11.93 -17.45 -9.78
CA GLU A 371 -12.85 -16.33 -10.01
C GLU A 371 -14.31 -16.69 -9.70
N GLU A 372 -14.67 -17.99 -9.72
CA GLU A 372 -15.98 -18.50 -9.33
C GLU A 372 -16.35 -18.24 -7.87
N LEU A 373 -15.38 -17.91 -7.00
CA LEU A 373 -15.63 -17.52 -5.62
C LEU A 373 -15.95 -16.03 -5.47
N LEU A 374 -15.57 -15.22 -6.48
CA LEU A 374 -15.70 -13.76 -6.46
C LEU A 374 -16.91 -13.24 -7.22
N VAL A 375 -17.47 -14.07 -8.11
CA VAL A 375 -18.51 -13.66 -9.06
C VAL A 375 -19.68 -14.66 -8.95
N ASN A 376 -20.91 -14.15 -8.99
CA ASN A 376 -22.07 -15.05 -8.98
C ASN A 376 -22.17 -15.88 -10.28
N ALA A 377 -22.86 -17.01 -10.22
CA ALA A 377 -22.87 -18.00 -11.30
C ALA A 377 -23.40 -17.44 -12.65
N GLU A 378 -24.39 -16.53 -12.63
CA GLU A 378 -24.93 -15.95 -13.87
C GLU A 378 -23.94 -14.98 -14.52
N GLU A 379 -23.35 -14.09 -13.73
CA GLU A 379 -22.33 -13.14 -14.18
C GLU A 379 -21.10 -13.89 -14.71
N LEU A 380 -20.67 -14.94 -14.02
CA LEU A 380 -19.53 -15.78 -14.41
C LEU A 380 -19.74 -16.42 -15.79
N GLN A 381 -20.92 -16.98 -16.05
CA GLN A 381 -21.24 -17.54 -17.37
C GLN A 381 -21.17 -16.51 -18.47
N LEU A 382 -21.64 -15.29 -18.23
CA LEU A 382 -21.58 -14.19 -19.18
C LEU A 382 -20.15 -13.68 -19.40
N MET A 383 -19.34 -13.62 -18.34
CA MET A 383 -17.92 -13.30 -18.45
C MET A 383 -17.16 -14.36 -19.29
N TRP A 384 -17.46 -15.64 -19.11
CA TRP A 384 -16.87 -16.70 -19.93
C TRP A 384 -17.31 -16.61 -21.39
N LEU A 385 -18.57 -16.26 -21.63
CA LEU A 385 -19.06 -16.00 -22.99
C LEU A 385 -18.29 -14.85 -23.64
N LEU A 386 -18.13 -13.71 -22.92
CA LEU A 386 -17.34 -12.58 -23.39
C LEU A 386 -15.90 -13.00 -23.71
N ARG A 387 -15.25 -13.73 -22.82
CA ARG A 387 -13.89 -14.25 -23.06
C ARG A 387 -13.81 -15.17 -24.27
N LYS A 388 -14.80 -16.05 -24.47
CA LYS A 388 -14.85 -16.93 -25.65
C LYS A 388 -14.92 -16.14 -26.95
N VAL A 389 -15.68 -15.05 -26.98
CA VAL A 389 -15.79 -14.15 -28.15
C VAL A 389 -14.46 -13.42 -28.40
N LEU A 390 -13.73 -13.05 -27.36
CA LEU A 390 -12.48 -12.30 -27.46
C LEU A 390 -11.26 -13.20 -27.72
N ALA A 391 -11.29 -14.45 -27.27
CA ALA A 391 -10.17 -15.39 -27.37
C ALA A 391 -9.74 -15.75 -28.80
N SER A 392 -10.65 -15.62 -29.78
CA SER A 392 -10.36 -15.85 -31.22
C SER A 392 -9.61 -14.68 -31.86
N LEU A 393 -9.49 -13.54 -31.18
CA LEU A 393 -8.89 -12.32 -31.68
C LEU A 393 -7.47 -12.14 -31.14
N ASN A 394 -6.62 -11.42 -31.90
CA ASN A 394 -5.33 -11.00 -31.33
C ASN A 394 -5.52 -9.95 -30.23
N SER A 395 -4.46 -9.67 -29.45
CA SER A 395 -4.54 -8.79 -28.28
C SER A 395 -5.09 -7.39 -28.58
N VAL A 396 -4.75 -6.85 -29.76
CA VAL A 396 -5.20 -5.51 -30.18
C VAL A 396 -6.69 -5.52 -30.57
N GLU A 397 -7.09 -6.44 -31.43
CA GLU A 397 -8.49 -6.58 -31.86
C GLU A 397 -9.41 -6.92 -30.68
N ALA A 398 -8.97 -7.78 -29.77
CA ALA A 398 -9.71 -8.14 -28.57
C ALA A 398 -9.98 -6.91 -27.69
N MET A 399 -8.95 -6.09 -27.43
CA MET A 399 -9.08 -4.89 -26.61
C MET A 399 -9.93 -3.82 -27.30
N GLU A 400 -9.72 -3.55 -28.61
CA GLU A 400 -10.54 -2.59 -29.35
C GLU A 400 -12.02 -2.99 -29.38
N LYS A 401 -12.31 -4.29 -29.57
CA LYS A 401 -13.67 -4.82 -29.52
C LYS A 401 -14.27 -4.66 -28.13
N LEU A 402 -13.53 -4.99 -27.07
CA LEU A 402 -14.01 -4.84 -25.69
C LEU A 402 -14.29 -3.37 -25.36
N ILE A 403 -13.40 -2.45 -25.70
CA ILE A 403 -13.61 -1.00 -25.52
C ILE A 403 -14.86 -0.53 -26.27
N GLY A 404 -15.04 -1.01 -27.52
CA GLY A 404 -16.25 -0.69 -28.30
C GLY A 404 -17.54 -1.14 -27.62
N LEU A 405 -17.54 -2.34 -27.04
CA LEU A 405 -18.68 -2.87 -26.28
C LEU A 405 -18.94 -2.07 -24.99
N ILE A 406 -17.89 -1.73 -24.25
CA ILE A 406 -17.97 -0.96 -23.01
C ILE A 406 -18.54 0.44 -23.27
N ARG A 407 -18.09 1.13 -24.32
CA ARG A 407 -18.59 2.48 -24.70
C ARG A 407 -20.07 2.53 -25.00
N GLY A 408 -20.64 1.41 -25.44
CA GLY A 408 -22.08 1.28 -25.71
C GLY A 408 -22.95 1.08 -24.48
N THR A 409 -22.36 1.03 -23.28
CA THR A 409 -23.06 0.68 -22.02
C THR A 409 -22.61 1.54 -20.85
N LYS A 410 -23.50 1.78 -19.89
CA LYS A 410 -23.18 2.53 -18.69
C LYS A 410 -22.50 1.69 -17.62
N THR A 411 -22.79 0.38 -17.55
CA THR A 411 -22.26 -0.53 -16.55
C THR A 411 -21.79 -1.85 -17.16
N ASN A 412 -20.93 -2.58 -16.46
CA ASN A 412 -20.47 -3.90 -16.88
C ASN A 412 -21.61 -4.92 -16.89
N ILE A 413 -22.55 -4.82 -15.95
CA ILE A 413 -23.75 -5.68 -15.90
C ILE A 413 -24.61 -5.46 -17.15
N GLU A 414 -24.83 -4.21 -17.56
CA GLU A 414 -25.56 -3.88 -18.78
C GLU A 414 -24.89 -4.50 -20.04
N LEU A 415 -23.56 -4.40 -20.12
CA LEU A 415 -22.79 -5.01 -21.21
C LEU A 415 -23.01 -6.53 -21.27
N LEU A 416 -22.86 -7.21 -20.13
CA LEU A 416 -23.02 -8.66 -20.04
C LEU A 416 -24.45 -9.10 -20.40
N LEU A 417 -25.47 -8.38 -19.95
CA LEU A 417 -26.88 -8.66 -20.29
C LEU A 417 -27.17 -8.44 -21.80
N ASN A 418 -26.54 -7.44 -22.40
CA ASN A 418 -26.68 -7.20 -23.85
C ASN A 418 -26.06 -8.35 -24.67
N LEU A 419 -24.94 -8.91 -24.24
CA LEU A 419 -24.36 -10.11 -24.87
C LEU A 419 -25.31 -11.32 -24.82
N LYS A 420 -26.01 -11.53 -23.68
CA LYS A 420 -27.01 -12.59 -23.53
C LYS A 420 -28.14 -12.45 -24.55
N LYS A 421 -28.63 -11.21 -24.79
CA LYS A 421 -29.70 -10.95 -25.76
C LYS A 421 -29.28 -11.19 -27.21
N VAL A 422 -28.02 -10.93 -27.55
CA VAL A 422 -27.51 -11.20 -28.92
C VAL A 422 -27.43 -12.69 -29.14
N GLN A 423 -26.90 -13.45 -28.20
CA GLN A 423 -26.81 -14.92 -28.31
C GLN A 423 -28.19 -15.59 -28.42
N SER A 424 -29.22 -15.09 -27.69
CA SER A 424 -30.56 -15.64 -27.73
C SER A 424 -31.33 -15.35 -29.06
N LYS A 425 -30.79 -14.51 -29.95
CA LYS A 425 -31.35 -14.22 -31.28
C LYS A 425 -30.68 -15.03 -32.39
N GLU A 426 -29.56 -15.69 -32.12
CA GLU A 426 -28.83 -16.53 -33.07
C GLU A 426 -29.26 -18.02 -33.00
N TYR A 427 -30.13 -18.35 -32.06
CA TYR A 427 -30.81 -19.65 -31.95
C TYR A 427 -32.33 -19.46 -32.15
#